data_c856c71e9817de7aa5ebd5b35e3b7894
#
_entry.id   c856c71e9817de7aa5ebd5b35e3b7894
#
_cell.length_a   1.000
_cell.length_b   1.000
_cell.length_c   1.000
_cell.angle_alpha   90.00
_cell.angle_beta   90.00
_cell.angle_gamma   90.00
#
_symmetry.space_group_name_H-M   'P 1'
#
loop_
_entity.id
_entity.type
_entity.pdbx_description
1 polymer ?
#
loop_
_entity_poly.entity_id
_entity_poly.type
_entity_poly.pdbx_seq_one_letter_code
_entity_poly.pdbx_strand_id
1 'polypeptide(L)'
;KAGIAKALCVNVADTRCETNFFLPSFMKTLSNGIVTIGVEDHGAELCSIKCEGREYLWGAYPEYWKRHSPVLFPIVGSVWDGEFRSKGRTYSMGQHGIARDMDFTLLSLSDDEIWYELRSSAETRTRYPYDFILRIGYKLHGHTVDVCWEVENPSDEVLPFQIGAHPAFYWPMLSDEAINEGVGAMERELSADTARGFFKLHIVNEQKADFLPADKRFVF
;
A
#
# COMPACT_ATOMS: atom_id res chain seq x y z
N LYS A 1 24.09 -11.98 4.47
CA LYS A 1 23.20 -11.76 5.64
C LYS A 1 21.97 -11.06 5.12
N ALA A 2 20.79 -11.70 5.24
CA ALA A 2 19.52 -11.13 4.87
C ALA A 2 19.22 -9.92 5.77
N GLY A 3 18.97 -8.77 5.17
CA GLY A 3 18.50 -7.55 5.86
C GLY A 3 16.99 -7.42 5.69
N ILE A 4 16.28 -7.15 6.76
CA ILE A 4 14.84 -6.90 6.78
C ILE A 4 14.63 -5.41 7.03
N ALA A 5 13.89 -4.72 6.15
CA ALA A 5 13.50 -3.33 6.34
C ALA A 5 12.04 -3.23 6.79
N LYS A 6 11.75 -2.48 7.84
CA LYS A 6 10.42 -2.33 8.46
C LYS A 6 9.90 -0.89 8.53
N ALA A 7 8.68 -0.75 8.27
CA ALA A 7 7.49 -0.03 8.73
C ALA A 7 7.24 1.44 8.41
N LEU A 8 6.06 1.68 7.88
CA LEU A 8 5.38 2.98 7.78
C LEU A 8 4.18 2.98 8.74
N CYS A 9 4.06 3.98 9.64
CA CYS A 9 2.88 4.16 10.48
C CYS A 9 2.02 5.33 9.97
N VAL A 10 0.75 5.07 9.73
CA VAL A 10 -0.25 6.11 9.46
C VAL A 10 -1.14 6.25 10.69
N ASN A 11 -1.15 7.41 11.31
CA ASN A 11 -1.96 7.67 12.50
C ASN A 11 -3.23 8.44 12.12
N VAL A 12 -4.39 7.81 12.32
CA VAL A 12 -5.70 8.44 12.12
C VAL A 12 -6.27 8.76 13.50
N ALA A 13 -6.35 10.04 13.84
CA ALA A 13 -6.79 10.50 15.15
C ALA A 13 -8.28 10.79 15.19
N ASP A 14 -8.91 10.07 16.11
CA ASP A 14 -10.11 10.36 16.92
C ASP A 14 -11.47 10.63 16.26
N THR A 15 -12.41 9.77 16.54
CA THR A 15 -13.76 9.88 17.15
C THR A 15 -14.69 8.68 16.82
N ARG A 16 -15.70 8.40 17.66
CA ARG A 16 -16.50 7.20 17.98
C ARG A 16 -17.51 6.65 16.95
N CYS A 17 -17.86 5.43 17.08
CA CYS A 17 -18.29 4.27 16.33
C CYS A 17 -19.77 3.90 16.16
N GLU A 18 -20.05 3.14 15.15
CA GLU A 18 -20.99 2.03 14.84
C GLU A 18 -21.85 2.22 13.58
N THR A 19 -21.66 1.36 12.59
CA THR A 19 -22.70 0.65 11.81
C THR A 19 -22.09 -0.24 10.71
N ASN A 20 -22.74 -1.39 10.45
CA ASN A 20 -22.34 -2.46 9.53
C ASN A 20 -22.51 -2.09 8.05
N PHE A 21 -21.48 -2.32 7.23
CA PHE A 21 -21.56 -2.22 5.76
C PHE A 21 -21.10 -3.51 5.05
N PHE A 22 -21.72 -3.78 3.91
CA PHE A 22 -21.48 -4.96 3.07
C PHE A 22 -20.24 -4.74 2.19
N LEU A 23 -19.22 -5.60 2.30
CA LEU A 23 -17.97 -5.56 1.53
C LEU A 23 -17.98 -6.59 0.38
N PRO A 24 -17.29 -6.34 -0.76
CA PRO A 24 -17.18 -7.32 -1.86
C PRO A 24 -16.48 -8.62 -1.41
N SER A 25 -16.82 -9.74 -2.03
CA SER A 25 -16.54 -11.10 -1.58
C SER A 25 -15.05 -11.56 -1.61
N PHE A 26 -14.12 -10.70 -2.04
CA PHE A 26 -12.69 -11.04 -2.14
C PHE A 26 -11.80 -10.26 -1.18
N MET A 27 -12.34 -9.28 -0.47
CA MET A 27 -11.58 -8.44 0.46
C MET A 27 -11.57 -9.08 1.85
N LYS A 28 -10.39 -9.26 2.44
CA LYS A 28 -10.22 -9.67 3.83
C LYS A 28 -10.41 -8.47 4.75
N THR A 29 -11.10 -8.68 5.84
CA THR A 29 -11.39 -7.62 6.82
C THR A 29 -10.65 -7.90 8.13
N LEU A 30 -10.04 -6.87 8.70
CA LEU A 30 -9.42 -6.86 10.01
C LEU A 30 -10.04 -5.75 10.84
N SER A 31 -10.40 -6.02 12.10
CA SER A 31 -11.03 -5.02 12.98
C SER A 31 -10.62 -5.21 14.43
N ASN A 32 -10.25 -4.13 15.09
CA ASN A 32 -10.00 -4.10 16.54
C ASN A 32 -11.17 -3.49 17.35
N GLY A 33 -12.35 -3.33 16.72
CA GLY A 33 -13.53 -2.71 17.32
C GLY A 33 -13.53 -1.17 17.28
N ILE A 34 -12.44 -0.54 16.89
CA ILE A 34 -12.30 0.92 16.72
C ILE A 34 -12.07 1.25 15.25
N VAL A 35 -11.07 0.61 14.66
CA VAL A 35 -10.74 0.73 13.24
C VAL A 35 -10.99 -0.59 12.55
N THR A 36 -11.56 -0.53 11.37
CA THR A 36 -11.74 -1.66 10.47
C THR A 36 -11.04 -1.37 9.16
N ILE A 37 -10.24 -2.32 8.69
CA ILE A 37 -9.59 -2.22 7.38
C ILE A 37 -10.04 -3.34 6.46
N GLY A 38 -10.02 -3.07 5.15
CA GLY A 38 -10.22 -4.06 4.10
C GLY A 38 -8.96 -4.17 3.24
N VAL A 39 -8.50 -5.40 3.00
CA VAL A 39 -7.29 -5.68 2.21
C VAL A 39 -7.62 -6.73 1.15
N GLU A 40 -7.23 -6.48 -0.10
CA GLU A 40 -7.35 -7.44 -1.20
C GLU A 40 -6.08 -8.26 -1.37
N ASP A 41 -6.23 -9.52 -1.82
CA ASP A 41 -5.11 -10.40 -2.14
C ASP A 41 -4.32 -9.84 -3.36
N HIS A 42 -5.01 -9.16 -4.29
CA HIS A 42 -4.39 -8.49 -5.43
C HIS A 42 -3.64 -7.23 -4.98
N GLY A 43 -2.32 -7.23 -5.19
CA GLY A 43 -1.44 -6.16 -4.72
C GLY A 43 -1.21 -6.13 -3.22
N ALA A 44 -1.82 -7.03 -2.42
CA ALA A 44 -1.99 -6.89 -0.98
C ALA A 44 -2.50 -5.48 -0.64
N GLU A 45 -3.39 -4.94 -1.49
CA GLU A 45 -3.79 -3.54 -1.48
C GLU A 45 -4.75 -3.26 -0.33
N LEU A 46 -4.45 -2.23 0.45
CA LEU A 46 -5.35 -1.67 1.46
C LEU A 46 -6.45 -0.89 0.74
N CYS A 47 -7.68 -1.38 0.81
CA CYS A 47 -8.81 -0.87 0.02
C CYS A 47 -9.84 -0.11 0.85
N SER A 48 -9.80 -0.24 2.17
CA SER A 48 -10.70 0.45 3.09
C SER A 48 -10.03 0.72 4.42
N ILE A 49 -10.25 1.87 4.99
CA ILE A 49 -9.96 2.22 6.39
C ILE A 49 -11.21 2.89 6.94
N LYS A 50 -11.89 2.23 7.87
CA LYS A 50 -13.07 2.77 8.52
C LYS A 50 -12.80 3.00 10.00
N CYS A 51 -13.19 4.18 10.48
CA CYS A 51 -13.27 4.49 11.89
C CYS A 51 -14.57 5.23 12.13
N GLU A 52 -15.34 4.82 13.14
CA GLU A 52 -16.65 5.38 13.45
C GLU A 52 -17.67 5.30 12.29
N GLY A 53 -17.59 4.22 11.51
CA GLY A 53 -18.44 4.03 10.34
C GLY A 53 -18.03 4.83 9.10
N ARG A 54 -17.11 5.80 9.24
CA ARG A 54 -16.64 6.67 8.17
C ARG A 54 -15.50 6.04 7.41
N GLU A 55 -15.58 6.06 6.06
CA GLU A 55 -14.50 5.65 5.18
C GLU A 55 -13.48 6.79 5.00
N TYR A 56 -12.19 6.46 5.08
CA TYR A 56 -11.09 7.39 4.93
C TYR A 56 -10.36 7.23 3.59
N LEU A 57 -10.32 6.02 3.03
CA LEU A 57 -9.65 5.79 1.76
C LEU A 57 -10.56 6.12 0.58
N TRP A 58 -9.95 6.57 -0.48
CA TRP A 58 -10.56 6.79 -1.78
C TRP A 58 -11.20 5.51 -2.32
N GLY A 59 -12.40 5.61 -2.87
CA GLY A 59 -13.20 4.48 -3.36
C GLY A 59 -12.80 3.91 -4.72
N ALA A 60 -11.62 4.24 -5.23
CA ALA A 60 -11.07 3.75 -6.51
C ALA A 60 -12.00 3.94 -7.72
N TYR A 61 -12.71 5.07 -7.80
CA TYR A 61 -13.61 5.38 -8.89
C TYR A 61 -12.84 5.52 -10.22
N PRO A 62 -13.14 4.66 -11.23
CA PRO A 62 -12.36 4.58 -12.46
C PRO A 62 -12.31 5.87 -13.28
N GLU A 63 -13.30 6.75 -13.13
CA GLU A 63 -13.40 8.05 -13.81
C GLU A 63 -12.25 8.99 -13.42
N TYR A 64 -11.69 8.81 -12.21
CA TYR A 64 -10.58 9.62 -11.71
C TYR A 64 -9.33 8.78 -11.50
N TRP A 65 -9.38 7.80 -10.59
CA TRP A 65 -8.25 6.93 -10.29
C TRP A 65 -8.72 5.60 -9.69
N LYS A 66 -8.44 4.50 -10.38
CA LYS A 66 -8.97 3.15 -10.16
C LYS A 66 -8.23 2.32 -9.10
N ARG A 67 -7.51 2.97 -8.16
CA ARG A 67 -6.78 2.31 -7.08
C ARG A 67 -7.05 3.00 -5.76
N HIS A 68 -6.79 2.30 -4.64
CA HIS A 68 -6.96 2.81 -3.28
C HIS A 68 -5.62 3.20 -2.66
N SER A 69 -4.73 2.23 -2.47
CA SER A 69 -3.44 2.36 -1.79
C SER A 69 -2.41 1.37 -2.33
N PRO A 70 -2.05 1.43 -3.60
CA PRO A 70 -1.17 0.43 -4.21
C PRO A 70 0.21 0.44 -3.59
N VAL A 71 0.78 -0.76 -3.43
CA VAL A 71 2.17 -0.98 -3.03
C VAL A 71 3.07 -0.82 -4.24
N LEU A 72 4.17 -0.09 -4.08
CA LEU A 72 5.12 0.26 -5.14
C LEU A 72 6.40 -0.55 -4.94
N PHE A 73 6.64 -1.54 -5.80
CA PHE A 73 7.83 -2.40 -5.75
C PHE A 73 8.04 -3.09 -7.11
N PRO A 74 9.27 -3.28 -7.60
CA PRO A 74 10.56 -2.92 -7.01
C PRO A 74 11.05 -1.51 -7.35
N ILE A 75 10.20 -0.65 -7.91
CA ILE A 75 10.52 0.76 -8.17
C ILE A 75 9.39 1.68 -7.69
N VAL A 76 9.75 2.91 -7.34
CA VAL A 76 8.83 4.03 -7.08
C VAL A 76 8.96 5.01 -8.24
N GLY A 77 7.83 5.38 -8.88
CA GLY A 77 7.84 6.22 -10.08
C GLY A 77 8.04 5.40 -11.35
N SER A 78 8.76 5.93 -12.31
CA SER A 78 9.03 5.29 -13.59
C SER A 78 10.52 5.27 -13.89
N VAL A 79 10.97 4.25 -14.56
CA VAL A 79 12.30 4.20 -15.17
C VAL A 79 12.27 4.93 -16.52
N TRP A 80 13.43 5.42 -16.96
CA TRP A 80 13.55 6.12 -18.24
C TRP A 80 13.11 5.21 -19.38
N ASP A 81 12.28 5.71 -20.30
CA ASP A 81 11.69 4.99 -21.43
C ASP A 81 10.96 3.68 -21.07
N GLY A 82 10.60 3.48 -19.79
CA GLY A 82 9.97 2.25 -19.34
C GLY A 82 10.90 1.04 -19.33
N GLU A 83 12.20 1.24 -19.41
CA GLU A 83 13.21 0.19 -19.51
C GLU A 83 14.35 0.39 -18.51
N PHE A 84 14.88 -0.71 -18.00
CA PHE A 84 16.11 -0.69 -17.23
C PHE A 84 17.05 -1.81 -17.68
N ARG A 85 18.35 -1.63 -17.44
CA ARG A 85 19.37 -2.59 -17.79
C ARG A 85 19.90 -3.32 -16.57
N SER A 86 19.94 -4.64 -16.65
CA SER A 86 20.49 -5.47 -15.60
C SER A 86 21.10 -6.73 -16.22
N LYS A 87 22.25 -7.19 -15.66
CA LYS A 87 22.90 -8.44 -16.06
C LYS A 87 23.14 -8.54 -17.58
N GLY A 88 23.46 -7.41 -18.22
CA GLY A 88 23.69 -7.33 -19.67
C GLY A 88 22.45 -7.42 -20.54
N ARG A 89 21.25 -7.36 -19.98
CA ARG A 89 19.96 -7.39 -20.68
C ARG A 89 19.12 -6.17 -20.36
N THR A 90 18.19 -5.85 -21.25
CA THR A 90 17.18 -4.81 -21.06
C THR A 90 15.87 -5.47 -20.64
N TYR A 91 15.21 -4.87 -19.65
CA TYR A 91 13.94 -5.32 -19.10
C TYR A 91 12.94 -4.17 -19.13
N SER A 92 11.70 -4.46 -19.51
CA SER A 92 10.60 -3.50 -19.45
C SER A 92 10.05 -3.44 -18.02
N MET A 93 9.83 -2.22 -17.52
CA MET A 93 9.27 -1.99 -16.20
C MET A 93 8.22 -0.89 -16.27
N GLY A 94 6.99 -1.23 -15.90
CA GLY A 94 5.90 -0.26 -15.79
C GLY A 94 6.09 0.69 -14.62
N GLN A 95 5.33 1.78 -14.63
CA GLN A 95 5.29 2.73 -13.51
C GLN A 95 4.98 1.99 -12.20
N HIS A 96 5.76 2.28 -11.15
CA HIS A 96 5.64 1.70 -9.81
C HIS A 96 5.92 0.19 -9.72
N GLY A 97 6.54 -0.39 -10.73
CA GLY A 97 6.98 -1.78 -10.69
C GLY A 97 5.89 -2.79 -11.00
N ILE A 98 5.91 -3.91 -10.29
CA ILE A 98 5.08 -5.09 -10.58
C ILE A 98 4.15 -5.50 -9.45
N ALA A 99 4.50 -5.25 -8.19
CA ALA A 99 3.83 -5.86 -7.03
C ALA A 99 2.33 -5.53 -6.95
N ARG A 100 1.96 -4.30 -7.29
CA ARG A 100 0.56 -3.83 -7.26
C ARG A 100 -0.38 -4.53 -8.26
N ASP A 101 0.19 -5.26 -9.23
CA ASP A 101 -0.54 -5.97 -10.28
C ASP A 101 -0.36 -7.50 -10.17
N MET A 102 0.09 -7.99 -9.00
CA MET A 102 0.31 -9.41 -8.70
C MET A 102 -0.59 -9.87 -7.56
N ASP A 103 -0.98 -11.13 -7.58
CA ASP A 103 -1.71 -11.74 -6.46
C ASP A 103 -0.72 -12.21 -5.38
N PHE A 104 -0.99 -11.81 -4.15
CA PHE A 104 -0.23 -12.20 -2.98
C PHE A 104 -0.88 -13.39 -2.29
N THR A 105 -0.06 -14.20 -1.65
CA THR A 105 -0.53 -15.30 -0.81
C THR A 105 -0.75 -14.78 0.61
N LEU A 106 -1.94 -15.02 1.17
CA LEU A 106 -2.21 -14.77 2.59
C LEU A 106 -1.34 -15.69 3.44
N LEU A 107 -0.50 -15.12 4.31
CA LEU A 107 0.36 -15.86 5.24
C LEU A 107 -0.32 -16.09 6.58
N SER A 108 -0.91 -15.04 7.14
CA SER A 108 -1.57 -15.10 8.44
C SER A 108 -2.65 -14.04 8.55
N LEU A 109 -3.64 -14.36 9.38
CA LEU A 109 -4.72 -13.45 9.79
C LEU A 109 -5.02 -13.76 11.25
N SER A 110 -4.90 -12.74 12.11
CA SER A 110 -5.31 -12.75 13.51
C SER A 110 -6.38 -11.68 13.77
N ASP A 111 -6.66 -11.38 15.04
CA ASP A 111 -7.64 -10.36 15.40
C ASP A 111 -7.17 -8.92 15.11
N ASP A 112 -5.85 -8.71 15.11
CA ASP A 112 -5.23 -7.38 15.01
C ASP A 112 -4.16 -7.27 13.92
N GLU A 113 -3.88 -8.35 13.16
CA GLU A 113 -2.79 -8.38 12.20
C GLU A 113 -3.11 -9.29 11.00
N ILE A 114 -2.79 -8.83 9.78
CA ILE A 114 -2.88 -9.60 8.55
C ILE A 114 -1.58 -9.46 7.76
N TRP A 115 -1.09 -10.58 7.20
CA TRP A 115 0.13 -10.62 6.40
C TRP A 115 -0.03 -11.33 5.08
N TYR A 116 0.57 -10.76 4.05
CA TYR A 116 0.64 -11.29 2.70
C TYR A 116 2.07 -11.45 2.21
N GLU A 117 2.29 -12.36 1.28
CA GLU A 117 3.60 -12.61 0.67
C GLU A 117 3.53 -12.72 -0.84
N LEU A 118 4.46 -12.07 -1.52
CA LEU A 118 4.77 -12.26 -2.94
C LEU A 118 6.21 -12.75 -3.06
N ARG A 119 6.40 -13.87 -3.77
CA ARG A 119 7.72 -14.39 -4.09
C ARG A 119 8.06 -14.20 -5.55
N SER A 120 9.34 -14.02 -5.83
CA SER A 120 9.83 -14.06 -7.21
C SER A 120 9.44 -15.38 -7.89
N SER A 121 9.04 -15.30 -9.14
CA SER A 121 8.61 -16.43 -9.98
C SER A 121 9.27 -16.35 -11.36
N ALA A 122 9.03 -17.34 -12.21
CA ALA A 122 9.45 -17.28 -13.60
C ALA A 122 8.85 -16.05 -14.30
N GLU A 123 7.60 -15.72 -14.00
CA GLU A 123 6.91 -14.55 -14.54
C GLU A 123 7.57 -13.24 -14.09
N THR A 124 7.78 -13.04 -12.79
CA THR A 124 8.38 -11.80 -12.27
C THR A 124 9.78 -11.59 -12.80
N ARG A 125 10.58 -12.68 -12.99
CA ARG A 125 11.94 -12.59 -13.55
C ARG A 125 11.99 -12.15 -15.02
N THR A 126 10.89 -12.21 -15.75
CA THR A 126 10.82 -11.64 -17.11
C THR A 126 10.89 -10.11 -17.09
N ARG A 127 10.48 -9.48 -15.98
CA ARG A 127 10.40 -8.02 -15.79
C ARG A 127 11.42 -7.52 -14.79
N TYR A 128 11.75 -8.32 -13.76
CA TYR A 128 12.68 -7.98 -12.69
C TYR A 128 13.53 -9.21 -12.33
N PRO A 129 14.78 -9.31 -12.87
CA PRO A 129 15.57 -10.55 -12.88
C PRO A 129 16.29 -10.84 -11.57
N TYR A 130 15.61 -10.64 -10.45
CA TYR A 130 16.14 -10.86 -9.10
C TYR A 130 15.19 -11.73 -8.31
N ASP A 131 15.78 -12.50 -7.40
CA ASP A 131 15.01 -13.25 -6.42
C ASP A 131 14.69 -12.35 -5.23
N PHE A 132 13.43 -12.37 -4.82
CA PHE A 132 12.95 -11.61 -3.69
C PHE A 132 11.81 -12.33 -2.99
N ILE A 133 11.61 -11.98 -1.72
CA ILE A 133 10.39 -12.25 -0.97
C ILE A 133 9.93 -10.91 -0.42
N LEU A 134 8.75 -10.48 -0.86
CA LEU A 134 8.09 -9.27 -0.37
C LEU A 134 6.93 -9.67 0.52
N ARG A 135 6.91 -9.15 1.76
CA ARG A 135 5.77 -9.31 2.68
C ARG A 135 5.18 -7.96 3.00
N ILE A 136 3.87 -7.94 3.00
CA ILE A 136 3.07 -6.77 3.35
C ILE A 136 2.21 -7.14 4.54
N GLY A 137 2.34 -6.39 5.63
CA GLY A 137 1.56 -6.57 6.85
C GLY A 137 0.75 -5.34 7.22
N TYR A 138 -0.41 -5.55 7.81
CA TYR A 138 -1.21 -4.49 8.40
C TYR A 138 -1.51 -4.87 9.84
N LYS A 139 -1.32 -3.92 10.77
CA LYS A 139 -1.57 -4.12 12.20
C LYS A 139 -2.45 -3.00 12.73
N LEU A 140 -3.35 -3.35 13.65
CA LEU A 140 -4.26 -2.40 14.27
C LEU A 140 -3.92 -2.18 15.75
N HIS A 141 -3.66 -0.92 16.13
CA HIS A 141 -3.39 -0.52 17.52
C HIS A 141 -4.23 0.70 17.88
N GLY A 142 -5.36 0.49 18.60
CA GLY A 142 -6.27 1.59 18.89
C GLY A 142 -6.77 2.24 17.61
N HIS A 143 -6.49 3.53 17.40
CA HIS A 143 -6.84 4.27 16.18
C HIS A 143 -5.74 4.26 15.09
N THR A 144 -4.74 3.41 15.23
CA THR A 144 -3.59 3.37 14.32
C THR A 144 -3.63 2.14 13.42
N VAL A 145 -3.34 2.35 12.15
CA VAL A 145 -3.07 1.30 11.17
C VAL A 145 -1.59 1.35 10.82
N ASP A 146 -0.85 0.33 11.23
CA ASP A 146 0.56 0.16 10.82
C ASP A 146 0.63 -0.59 9.50
N VAL A 147 1.33 -0.04 8.52
CA VAL A 147 1.65 -0.71 7.26
C VAL A 147 3.09 -1.18 7.33
N CYS A 148 3.29 -2.49 7.31
CA CYS A 148 4.58 -3.12 7.47
C CYS A 148 5.05 -3.72 6.15
N TRP A 149 6.31 -3.45 5.79
CA TRP A 149 6.93 -4.05 4.62
C TRP A 149 8.18 -4.81 5.02
N GLU A 150 8.30 -6.03 4.51
CA GLU A 150 9.50 -6.83 4.65
C GLU A 150 9.98 -7.24 3.27
N VAL A 151 11.23 -6.90 2.95
CA VAL A 151 11.88 -7.36 1.72
C VAL A 151 13.05 -8.25 2.11
N GLU A 152 12.96 -9.51 1.72
CA GLU A 152 14.00 -10.50 1.94
C GLU A 152 14.70 -10.80 0.61
N ASN A 153 16.02 -10.79 0.65
CA ASN A 153 16.85 -11.27 -0.46
C ASN A 153 17.26 -12.72 -0.20
N PRO A 154 16.65 -13.69 -0.88
CA PRO A 154 16.98 -15.12 -0.70
C PRO A 154 18.25 -15.54 -1.45
N SER A 155 18.90 -14.63 -2.19
CA SER A 155 20.11 -14.92 -2.98
C SER A 155 21.36 -14.25 -2.42
N ASP A 156 22.53 -14.67 -2.90
CA ASP A 156 23.82 -14.04 -2.58
C ASP A 156 24.10 -12.79 -3.45
N GLU A 157 23.27 -12.50 -4.42
CA GLU A 157 23.40 -11.34 -5.28
C GLU A 157 22.82 -10.07 -4.60
N VAL A 158 23.27 -8.91 -5.03
CA VAL A 158 22.67 -7.64 -4.60
C VAL A 158 21.27 -7.53 -5.17
N LEU A 159 20.29 -7.26 -4.32
CA LEU A 159 18.90 -6.98 -4.68
C LEU A 159 18.66 -5.47 -4.72
N PRO A 160 18.66 -4.81 -5.90
CA PRO A 160 18.39 -3.38 -6.01
C PRO A 160 16.88 -3.13 -6.06
N PHE A 161 16.32 -2.48 -5.06
CA PHE A 161 14.90 -2.17 -5.05
C PHE A 161 14.60 -0.80 -4.41
N GLN A 162 13.43 -0.31 -4.72
CA GLN A 162 12.72 0.74 -3.98
C GLN A 162 11.39 0.16 -3.51
N ILE A 163 10.86 0.71 -2.42
CA ILE A 163 9.54 0.36 -1.91
C ILE A 163 8.80 1.61 -1.47
N GLY A 164 7.48 1.61 -1.63
CA GLY A 164 6.62 2.69 -1.19
C GLY A 164 5.15 2.30 -1.25
N ALA A 165 4.28 3.23 -0.88
CA ALA A 165 2.84 3.14 -1.07
C ALA A 165 2.32 4.46 -1.64
N HIS A 166 1.13 4.38 -2.26
CA HIS A 166 0.45 5.54 -2.81
C HIS A 166 -1.00 5.59 -2.33
N PRO A 167 -1.24 5.75 -1.00
CA PRO A 167 -2.60 5.81 -0.49
C PRO A 167 -3.30 7.09 -0.95
N ALA A 168 -4.55 6.98 -1.38
CA ALA A 168 -5.43 8.10 -1.60
C ALA A 168 -6.45 8.19 -0.46
N PHE A 169 -6.63 9.38 0.07
CA PHE A 169 -7.57 9.67 1.14
C PHE A 169 -8.60 10.69 0.67
N TYR A 170 -9.82 10.59 1.19
CA TYR A 170 -10.77 11.67 1.03
C TYR A 170 -10.29 12.92 1.76
N TRP A 171 -10.33 14.07 1.07
CA TRP A 171 -10.05 15.36 1.66
C TRP A 171 -10.72 16.50 0.89
N PRO A 172 -11.53 17.37 1.52
CA PRO A 172 -12.04 17.21 2.90
C PRO A 172 -12.79 15.89 3.09
N MET A 173 -13.03 15.52 4.35
CA MET A 173 -13.82 14.33 4.64
C MET A 173 -15.25 14.53 4.15
N LEU A 174 -15.68 13.61 3.29
CA LEU A 174 -17.03 13.61 2.72
C LEU A 174 -18.04 13.01 3.71
N SER A 175 -19.31 13.38 3.56
CA SER A 175 -20.38 12.69 4.26
C SER A 175 -20.54 11.24 3.76
N ASP A 176 -21.04 10.36 4.61
CA ASP A 176 -21.30 8.98 4.23
C ASP A 176 -22.38 8.90 3.12
N GLU A 177 -23.34 9.82 3.11
CA GLU A 177 -24.33 9.95 2.05
C GLU A 177 -23.68 10.25 0.70
N ALA A 178 -22.77 11.23 0.64
CA ALA A 178 -22.07 11.59 -0.60
C ALA A 178 -21.22 10.42 -1.12
N ILE A 179 -20.53 9.70 -0.23
CA ILE A 179 -19.72 8.53 -0.60
C ILE A 179 -20.62 7.41 -1.16
N ASN A 180 -21.73 7.14 -0.50
CA ASN A 180 -22.67 6.06 -0.91
C ASN A 180 -23.43 6.37 -2.20
N GLU A 181 -23.76 7.65 -2.46
CA GLU A 181 -24.41 8.08 -3.70
C GLU A 181 -23.44 8.12 -4.89
N GLY A 182 -22.12 8.12 -4.62
CA GLY A 182 -21.08 8.07 -5.64
C GLY A 182 -20.60 9.44 -6.11
N VAL A 183 -19.82 9.41 -7.18
CA VAL A 183 -19.01 10.53 -7.66
C VAL A 183 -19.77 11.85 -7.79
N GLY A 184 -20.95 11.83 -8.37
CA GLY A 184 -21.72 13.08 -8.58
C GLY A 184 -22.18 13.75 -7.28
N ALA A 185 -22.46 12.98 -6.22
CA ALA A 185 -22.78 13.51 -4.89
C ALA A 185 -21.53 14.07 -4.21
N MET A 186 -20.40 13.36 -4.33
CA MET A 186 -19.10 13.80 -3.82
C MET A 186 -18.67 15.11 -4.45
N GLU A 187 -18.81 15.28 -5.76
CA GLU A 187 -18.50 16.54 -6.46
C GLU A 187 -19.38 17.69 -5.99
N ARG A 188 -20.67 17.46 -5.76
CA ARG A 188 -21.58 18.48 -5.22
C ARG A 188 -21.17 18.91 -3.82
N GLU A 189 -20.84 17.97 -2.95
CA GLU A 189 -20.41 18.27 -1.58
C GLU A 189 -19.07 19.03 -1.57
N LEU A 190 -18.08 18.57 -2.34
CA LEU A 190 -16.79 19.25 -2.46
C LEU A 190 -16.90 20.66 -3.03
N SER A 191 -17.84 20.91 -3.93
CA SER A 191 -18.08 22.25 -4.49
C SER A 191 -18.78 23.19 -3.51
N ALA A 192 -19.54 22.65 -2.54
CA ALA A 192 -20.28 23.44 -1.55
C ALA A 192 -19.39 23.85 -0.37
N ASP A 193 -18.41 23.04 -0.01
CA ASP A 193 -17.50 23.29 1.12
C ASP A 193 -16.04 23.26 0.66
N THR A 194 -15.35 24.40 0.84
CA THR A 194 -13.92 24.53 0.57
C THR A 194 -13.09 24.37 1.85
N ALA A 195 -13.54 23.54 2.79
CA ALA A 195 -12.82 23.33 4.04
C ALA A 195 -11.33 23.07 3.77
N ARG A 196 -10.48 23.85 4.43
CA ARG A 196 -9.03 23.70 4.37
C ARG A 196 -8.57 22.92 5.58
N GLY A 197 -7.75 21.93 5.36
CA GLY A 197 -7.12 21.18 6.40
C GLY A 197 -5.71 20.77 6.03
N PHE A 198 -5.09 19.99 6.86
CA PHE A 198 -3.79 19.41 6.57
C PHE A 198 -3.79 17.92 6.94
N PHE A 199 -3.03 17.20 6.18
CA PHE A 199 -2.74 15.79 6.41
C PHE A 199 -1.35 15.67 7.03
N LYS A 200 -1.22 14.90 8.10
CA LYS A 200 0.07 14.62 8.74
C LYS A 200 0.41 13.15 8.61
N LEU A 201 1.44 12.86 7.84
CA LEU A 201 2.02 11.54 7.75
C LEU A 201 3.17 11.42 8.76
N HIS A 202 3.11 10.40 9.62
CA HIS A 202 4.17 10.08 10.55
C HIS A 202 4.87 8.80 10.10
N ILE A 203 6.10 8.92 9.62
CA ILE A 203 6.93 7.79 9.18
C ILE A 203 7.86 7.44 10.34
N VAL A 204 7.74 6.20 10.83
CA VAL A 204 8.66 5.63 11.83
C VAL A 204 9.56 4.63 11.11
N ASN A 205 10.84 4.93 11.04
CA ASN A 205 11.85 3.99 10.56
C ASN A 205 12.63 3.44 11.75
N GLU A 206 12.27 2.26 12.22
CA GLU A 206 12.90 1.59 13.37
C GLU A 206 14.23 0.92 13.01
N GLN A 207 14.52 0.74 11.74
CA GLN A 207 15.79 0.20 11.29
C GLN A 207 16.47 1.22 10.39
N LYS A 208 17.67 1.64 10.81
CA LYS A 208 18.66 2.08 9.83
C LYS A 208 18.97 0.85 8.99
N ALA A 209 18.29 0.73 7.86
CA ALA A 209 18.75 -0.19 6.86
C ALA A 209 20.17 0.26 6.50
N ASP A 210 21.15 -0.59 6.76
CA ASP A 210 22.49 -0.44 6.20
C ASP A 210 22.41 -0.74 4.70
N PHE A 211 21.68 0.15 3.99
CA PHE A 211 21.28 -0.14 2.63
C PHE A 211 22.40 -0.03 1.66
N LEU A 212 23.42 0.70 1.98
CA LEU A 212 24.59 0.78 1.10
C LEU A 212 25.77 1.28 1.88
N PRO A 213 26.98 0.79 1.57
CA PRO A 213 28.15 1.57 1.80
C PRO A 213 27.94 2.96 1.19
N ALA A 214 28.40 4.01 1.85
CA ALA A 214 28.18 5.40 1.45
C ALA A 214 28.63 5.74 0.01
N ASP A 215 29.36 4.84 -0.64
CA ASP A 215 29.91 4.94 -2.00
C ASP A 215 29.05 4.24 -3.07
N LYS A 216 28.00 3.49 -2.69
CA LYS A 216 27.14 2.81 -3.64
C LYS A 216 25.92 3.63 -3.95
N ARG A 217 25.85 4.13 -5.18
CA ARG A 217 24.68 4.82 -5.72
C ARG A 217 23.73 3.82 -6.34
N PHE A 218 22.44 3.91 -6.03
CA PHE A 218 21.41 3.31 -6.87
C PHE A 218 21.39 4.09 -8.18
N VAL A 219 21.66 3.41 -9.27
CA VAL A 219 21.41 3.91 -10.62
C VAL A 219 20.21 3.14 -11.11
N PHE A 220 19.05 3.80 -11.12
CA PHE A 220 17.83 3.30 -11.67
C PHE A 220 17.69 3.76 -13.12
#